data_90d36be0650e584b7f1dac7105e77e47
#
_entry.id   90d36be0650e584b7f1dac7105e77e47
#
_cell.length_a   1.000
_cell.length_b   1.000
_cell.length_c   1.000
_cell.angle_alpha   90.00
_cell.angle_beta   90.00
_cell.angle_gamma   90.00
#
_symmetry.space_group_name_H-M   'P 1'
#
loop_
_entity.id
_entity.type
_entity.pdbx_description
1 polymer ?
#
loop_
_entity_poly.entity_id
_entity_poly.type
_entity_poly.pdbx_seq_one_letter_code
_entity_poly.pdbx_strand_id
1 'polypeptide(L)'
;MTRAIAGALIGMVCTFIFYLIPGINVIAPLLGGFLAGYYADGGFRGGLLTGVLMTIFMIIPGILLGGILGSILRNAPVLGGFIAASTFIITLVIVAHSAVIGIIGSILGAILEEKRSI
;
A
#
# COMPACT_ATOMS: atom_id res chain seq x y z
N MET A 1 17.09 1.99 -7.70
CA MET A 1 15.81 2.73 -7.84
C MET A 1 14.77 1.95 -8.64
N THR A 2 15.13 1.42 -9.80
CA THR A 2 14.18 0.66 -10.63
C THR A 2 13.60 -0.56 -9.92
N ARG A 3 14.44 -1.30 -9.19
CA ARG A 3 13.97 -2.47 -8.43
C ARG A 3 13.05 -2.07 -7.28
N ALA A 4 13.32 -0.92 -6.65
CA ALA A 4 12.48 -0.42 -5.57
C ALA A 4 11.09 -0.04 -6.09
N ILE A 5 11.02 0.60 -7.26
CA ILE A 5 9.74 0.96 -7.89
C ILE A 5 8.97 -0.31 -8.27
N ALA A 6 9.64 -1.27 -8.91
CA ALA A 6 9.02 -2.54 -9.27
C ALA A 6 8.55 -3.30 -8.04
N GLY A 7 9.39 -3.35 -6.99
CA GLY A 7 9.02 -3.98 -5.73
C GLY A 7 7.82 -3.32 -5.09
N ALA A 8 7.77 -1.98 -5.09
CA ALA A 8 6.65 -1.24 -4.53
C ALA A 8 5.34 -1.52 -5.28
N LEU A 9 5.40 -1.61 -6.61
CA LEU A 9 4.23 -1.97 -7.41
C LEU A 9 3.76 -3.39 -7.13
N ILE A 10 4.69 -4.33 -7.05
CA ILE A 10 4.38 -5.72 -6.71
C ILE A 10 3.74 -5.79 -5.32
N GLY A 11 4.32 -5.10 -4.35
CA GLY A 11 3.81 -5.06 -2.99
C GLY A 11 2.41 -4.45 -2.92
N MET A 12 2.16 -3.38 -3.66
CA MET A 12 0.85 -2.75 -3.72
C MET A 12 -0.20 -3.71 -4.27
N VAL A 13 0.09 -4.35 -5.39
CA VAL A 13 -0.83 -5.31 -6.02
C VAL A 13 -1.10 -6.48 -5.08
N CYS A 14 -0.04 -7.04 -4.49
CA CYS A 14 -0.18 -8.16 -3.54
C CYS A 14 -0.98 -7.75 -2.32
N THR A 15 -0.77 -6.54 -1.79
CA THR A 15 -1.52 -6.03 -0.64
C THR A 15 -3.01 -5.95 -0.96
N PHE A 16 -3.38 -5.43 -2.11
CA PHE A 16 -4.79 -5.36 -2.50
C PHE A 16 -5.40 -6.75 -2.69
N ILE A 17 -4.65 -7.68 -3.27
CA ILE A 17 -5.12 -9.07 -3.41
C ILE A 17 -5.35 -9.70 -2.03
N PHE A 18 -4.43 -9.52 -1.10
CA PHE A 18 -4.55 -10.08 0.24
C PHE A 18 -5.69 -9.43 1.03
N TYR A 19 -6.00 -8.16 0.79
CA TYR A 19 -7.15 -7.53 1.42
C TYR A 19 -8.47 -8.20 1.04
N LEU A 20 -8.54 -8.81 -0.13
CA LEU A 20 -9.74 -9.50 -0.59
C LEU A 20 -9.93 -10.85 0.08
N ILE A 21 -8.91 -11.39 0.74
CA ILE A 21 -8.98 -12.70 1.39
C ILE A 21 -9.35 -12.51 2.86
N PRO A 22 -10.52 -13.04 3.31
CA PRO A 22 -10.89 -12.94 4.72
C PRO A 22 -9.87 -13.63 5.63
N GLY A 23 -9.61 -13.03 6.76
CA GLY A 23 -8.70 -13.58 7.75
C GLY A 23 -7.27 -13.10 7.63
N ILE A 24 -6.77 -12.89 6.43
CA ILE A 24 -5.40 -12.36 6.24
C ILE A 24 -5.38 -10.89 5.86
N ASN A 25 -6.55 -10.27 5.70
CA ASN A 25 -6.62 -8.86 5.30
C ASN A 25 -6.00 -7.91 6.34
N VAL A 26 -5.97 -8.30 7.61
CA VAL A 26 -5.35 -7.49 8.67
C VAL A 26 -3.84 -7.40 8.47
N ILE A 27 -3.21 -8.48 8.01
CA ILE A 27 -1.77 -8.54 7.80
C ILE A 27 -1.39 -8.39 6.34
N ALA A 28 -2.35 -8.04 5.47
CA ALA A 28 -2.11 -7.86 4.04
C ALA A 28 -0.94 -6.91 3.75
N PRO A 29 -0.85 -5.72 4.38
CA PRO A 29 0.29 -4.83 4.13
C PRO A 29 1.62 -5.43 4.57
N LEU A 30 1.63 -6.25 5.62
CA LEU A 30 2.85 -6.92 6.07
C LEU A 30 3.36 -7.90 5.00
N LEU A 31 2.47 -8.72 4.46
CA LEU A 31 2.82 -9.68 3.42
C LEU A 31 3.20 -8.98 2.11
N GLY A 32 2.41 -8.00 1.70
CA GLY A 32 2.71 -7.22 0.49
C GLY A 32 4.01 -6.45 0.63
N GLY A 33 4.23 -5.83 1.78
CA GLY A 33 5.48 -5.12 2.06
C GLY A 33 6.67 -6.05 2.10
N PHE A 34 6.52 -7.24 2.70
CA PHE A 34 7.59 -8.25 2.73
C PHE A 34 8.01 -8.64 1.31
N LEU A 35 7.04 -8.93 0.44
CA LEU A 35 7.32 -9.27 -0.95
C LEU A 35 7.98 -8.10 -1.70
N ALA A 36 7.51 -6.89 -1.45
CA ALA A 36 8.07 -5.70 -2.06
C ALA A 36 9.55 -5.52 -1.69
N GLY A 37 9.85 -5.61 -0.40
CA GLY A 37 11.22 -5.47 0.08
C GLY A 37 12.12 -6.61 -0.37
N TYR A 38 11.60 -7.83 -0.36
CA TYR A 38 12.34 -9.00 -0.83
C TYR A 38 12.73 -8.85 -2.30
N TYR A 39 11.79 -8.41 -3.13
CA TYR A 39 12.05 -8.19 -4.55
C TYR A 39 13.03 -7.04 -4.79
N ALA A 40 12.86 -5.94 -4.03
CA ALA A 40 13.67 -4.74 -4.25
C ALA A 40 15.13 -4.94 -3.91
N ASP A 41 15.40 -5.77 -2.90
CA ASP A 41 16.76 -5.99 -2.41
C ASP A 41 17.36 -4.68 -1.88
N GLY A 42 18.57 -4.71 -1.35
CA GLY A 42 19.26 -3.50 -0.91
C GLY A 42 19.27 -3.29 0.61
N GLY A 43 18.90 -4.29 1.39
CA GLY A 43 18.97 -4.26 2.84
C GLY A 43 17.98 -3.30 3.48
N PHE A 44 18.33 -2.74 4.63
CA PHE A 44 17.44 -1.85 5.38
C PHE A 44 17.00 -0.65 4.56
N ARG A 45 17.94 0.01 3.88
CA ARG A 45 17.63 1.21 3.08
C ARG A 45 16.72 0.88 1.92
N GLY A 46 16.99 -0.23 1.23
CA GLY A 46 16.16 -0.68 0.12
C GLY A 46 14.74 -1.01 0.58
N GLY A 47 14.62 -1.70 1.72
CA GLY A 47 13.33 -2.01 2.30
C GLY A 47 12.55 -0.77 2.71
N LEU A 48 13.21 0.17 3.37
CA LEU A 48 12.57 1.42 3.78
C LEU A 48 12.07 2.21 2.57
N LEU A 49 12.92 2.38 1.57
CA LEU A 49 12.55 3.10 0.34
C LEU A 49 11.38 2.43 -0.36
N THR A 50 11.41 1.12 -0.50
CA THR A 50 10.36 0.36 -1.17
C THR A 50 9.04 0.45 -0.41
N GLY A 51 9.08 0.38 0.92
CA GLY A 51 7.89 0.53 1.75
C GLY A 51 7.26 1.91 1.62
N VAL A 52 8.08 2.96 1.61
CA VAL A 52 7.60 4.33 1.41
C VAL A 52 6.99 4.49 0.03
N LEU A 53 7.64 3.96 -1.02
CA LEU A 53 7.10 4.01 -2.37
C LEU A 53 5.79 3.25 -2.49
N MET A 54 5.68 2.09 -1.85
CA MET A 54 4.43 1.32 -1.83
C MET A 54 3.30 2.13 -1.21
N THR A 55 3.58 2.81 -0.11
CA THR A 55 2.61 3.67 0.57
C THR A 55 2.14 4.80 -0.34
N ILE A 56 3.07 5.46 -1.03
CA ILE A 56 2.74 6.54 -1.97
C ILE A 56 1.87 6.01 -3.11
N PHE A 57 2.22 4.86 -3.67
CA PHE A 57 1.46 4.27 -4.76
C PHE A 57 0.04 3.87 -4.33
N MET A 58 -0.15 3.49 -3.07
CA MET A 58 -1.48 3.13 -2.57
C MET A 58 -2.41 4.34 -2.44
N ILE A 59 -1.88 5.55 -2.39
CA ILE A 59 -2.68 6.77 -2.34
C ILE A 59 -3.43 6.99 -3.66
N ILE A 60 -2.80 6.62 -4.79
CA ILE A 60 -3.34 6.88 -6.13
C ILE A 60 -4.73 6.25 -6.34
N PRO A 61 -4.95 4.95 -6.05
CA PRO A 61 -6.29 4.36 -6.19
C PRO A 61 -7.34 5.05 -5.31
N GLY A 62 -6.96 5.50 -4.11
CA GLY A 62 -7.88 6.21 -3.23
C GLY A 62 -8.32 7.55 -3.79
N ILE A 63 -7.40 8.31 -4.37
CA ILE A 63 -7.72 9.59 -5.02
C ILE A 63 -8.62 9.38 -6.23
N LEU A 64 -8.31 8.38 -7.06
CA LEU A 64 -9.10 8.07 -8.25
C LEU A 64 -10.53 7.66 -7.85
N LEU A 65 -10.67 6.81 -6.85
CA LEU A 65 -11.97 6.37 -6.37
C LEU A 65 -12.79 7.54 -5.82
N GLY A 66 -12.17 8.40 -5.01
CA GLY A 66 -12.82 9.58 -4.46
C GLY A 66 -13.28 10.53 -5.54
N GLY A 67 -12.46 10.75 -6.57
CA GLY A 67 -12.81 11.59 -7.70
C GLY A 67 -13.98 11.04 -8.51
N ILE A 68 -13.97 9.72 -8.77
CA ILE A 68 -15.07 9.07 -9.50
C ILE A 68 -16.37 9.16 -8.72
N LEU A 69 -16.36 8.86 -7.43
CA LEU A 69 -17.53 8.92 -6.57
C LEU A 69 -18.08 10.35 -6.48
N GLY A 70 -17.22 11.34 -6.30
CA GLY A 70 -17.62 12.73 -6.26
C GLY A 70 -18.25 13.19 -7.56
N SER A 71 -17.74 12.75 -8.69
CA SER A 71 -18.27 13.07 -10.01
C SER A 71 -19.65 12.46 -10.22
N ILE A 72 -19.86 11.20 -9.80
CA ILE A 72 -21.15 10.52 -9.93
C ILE A 72 -22.20 11.17 -9.03
N LEU A 73 -21.81 11.61 -7.84
CA LEU A 73 -22.75 12.05 -6.80
C LEU A 73 -22.91 13.57 -6.75
N ARG A 74 -22.41 14.32 -7.72
CA ARG A 74 -22.47 15.78 -7.69
C ARG A 74 -23.89 16.33 -7.74
N ASN A 75 -24.87 15.56 -8.21
CA ASN A 75 -26.29 15.94 -8.20
C ASN A 75 -26.96 15.72 -6.84
N ALA A 76 -26.25 15.11 -5.89
CA ALA A 76 -26.73 14.89 -4.52
C ALA A 76 -25.65 15.41 -3.56
N PRO A 77 -25.53 16.74 -3.38
CA PRO A 77 -24.35 17.31 -2.69
C PRO A 77 -24.22 16.88 -1.23
N VAL A 78 -25.31 16.69 -0.50
CA VAL A 78 -25.24 16.23 0.90
C VAL A 78 -24.78 14.78 0.97
N LEU A 79 -25.40 13.89 0.20
CA LEU A 79 -25.02 12.48 0.14
C LEU A 79 -23.63 12.31 -0.46
N GLY A 80 -23.34 13.04 -1.54
CA GLY A 80 -22.04 13.02 -2.18
C GLY A 80 -20.92 13.49 -1.26
N GLY A 81 -21.17 14.55 -0.49
CA GLY A 81 -20.22 15.06 0.49
C GLY A 81 -19.95 14.05 1.61
N PHE A 82 -21.00 13.39 2.10
CA PHE A 82 -20.86 12.36 3.14
C PHE A 82 -20.05 11.17 2.63
N ILE A 83 -20.34 10.69 1.43
CA ILE A 83 -19.63 9.54 0.85
C ILE A 83 -18.18 9.92 0.53
N ALA A 84 -17.94 11.10 -0.01
CA ALA A 84 -16.57 11.56 -0.29
C ALA A 84 -15.75 11.69 0.99
N ALA A 85 -16.31 12.26 2.06
CA ALA A 85 -15.63 12.38 3.34
C ALA A 85 -15.34 11.01 3.95
N SER A 86 -16.31 10.08 3.90
CA SER A 86 -16.15 8.72 4.40
C SER A 86 -15.07 7.97 3.62
N THR A 87 -15.06 8.09 2.29
CA THR A 87 -14.05 7.47 1.43
C THR A 87 -12.66 8.03 1.75
N PHE A 88 -12.55 9.33 1.95
CA PHE A 88 -11.28 9.97 2.30
C PHE A 88 -10.75 9.46 3.65
N ILE A 89 -11.61 9.38 4.67
CA ILE A 89 -11.23 8.89 6.00
C ILE A 89 -10.80 7.43 5.93
N ILE A 90 -11.56 6.58 5.23
CA ILE A 90 -11.23 5.17 5.06
C ILE A 90 -9.89 5.02 4.34
N THR A 91 -9.66 5.79 3.29
CA THR A 91 -8.40 5.78 2.56
C THR A 91 -7.23 6.16 3.47
N LEU A 92 -7.40 7.21 4.28
CA LEU A 92 -6.36 7.62 5.23
C LEU A 92 -6.04 6.51 6.22
N VAL A 93 -7.05 5.82 6.76
CA VAL A 93 -6.86 4.73 7.71
C VAL A 93 -6.12 3.57 7.04
N ILE A 94 -6.54 3.18 5.83
CA ILE A 94 -5.90 2.09 5.09
C ILE A 94 -4.45 2.43 4.75
N VAL A 95 -4.20 3.65 4.28
CA VAL A 95 -2.85 4.08 3.92
C VAL A 95 -1.96 4.15 5.16
N ALA A 96 -2.46 4.68 6.29
CA ALA A 96 -1.70 4.74 7.53
C ALA A 96 -1.36 3.34 8.04
N HIS A 97 -2.33 2.44 8.05
CA HIS A 97 -2.12 1.04 8.43
C HIS A 97 -1.09 0.38 7.53
N SER A 98 -1.25 0.54 6.22
CA SER A 98 -0.33 -0.02 5.23
C SER A 98 1.05 0.60 5.32
N ALA A 99 1.15 1.90 5.64
CA ALA A 99 2.43 2.56 5.79
C ALA A 99 3.24 1.95 6.93
N VAL A 100 2.62 1.82 8.11
CA VAL A 100 3.32 1.30 9.29
C VAL A 100 3.70 -0.17 9.08
N ILE A 101 2.73 -1.00 8.74
CA ILE A 101 2.93 -2.45 8.65
C ILE A 101 3.68 -2.82 7.37
N GLY A 102 3.39 -2.13 6.27
CA GLY A 102 4.05 -2.37 5.00
C GLY A 102 5.53 -2.01 5.02
N ILE A 103 5.88 -0.90 5.65
CA ILE A 103 7.29 -0.50 5.79
C ILE A 103 8.04 -1.52 6.64
N ILE A 104 7.45 -1.97 7.74
CA ILE A 104 8.03 -3.01 8.57
C ILE A 104 8.23 -4.30 7.75
N GLY A 105 7.21 -4.72 7.01
CA GLY A 105 7.30 -5.90 6.16
C GLY A 105 8.38 -5.75 5.09
N SER A 106 8.45 -4.60 4.45
CA SER A 106 9.42 -4.32 3.39
C SER A 106 10.86 -4.37 3.92
N ILE A 107 11.09 -3.79 5.09
CA ILE A 107 12.40 -3.84 5.74
C ILE A 107 12.79 -5.29 6.05
N LEU A 108 11.87 -6.06 6.61
CA LEU A 108 12.11 -7.47 6.93
C LEU A 108 12.41 -8.29 5.66
N GLY A 109 11.66 -8.06 4.59
CA GLY A 109 11.88 -8.76 3.33
C GLY A 109 13.23 -8.44 2.72
N ALA A 110 13.61 -7.17 2.73
CA ALA A 110 14.90 -6.74 2.17
C ALA A 110 16.09 -7.28 2.99
N ILE A 111 15.96 -7.29 4.31
CA ILE A 111 17.00 -7.84 5.19
C ILE A 111 17.15 -9.35 4.97
N LEU A 112 16.04 -10.05 4.84
CA LEU A 112 16.08 -11.50 4.59
C LEU A 112 16.75 -11.82 3.26
N GLU A 113 16.45 -11.06 2.22
CA GLU A 113 17.10 -11.22 0.92
C GLU A 113 18.62 -10.96 1.01
N GLU A 114 19.00 -9.92 1.73
CA GLU A 114 20.42 -9.61 1.93
C GLU A 114 21.15 -10.76 2.61
N LYS A 115 20.56 -11.32 3.68
CA LYS A 115 21.15 -12.46 4.39
C LYS A 115 21.24 -13.70 3.51
N ARG A 116 20.22 -13.92 2.67
CA ARG A 116 20.21 -15.05 1.76
C ARG A 116 21.31 -14.94 0.68
N SER A 117 21.63 -13.73 0.28
CA SER A 117 22.64 -13.48 -0.74
C SER A 117 24.08 -13.74 -0.25
N ILE A 118 24.28 -13.74 1.06
CA ILE A 118 25.58 -14.02 1.66
C ILE A 118 25.75 -15.54 1.81
#